data_7e18fc88a8457d1886d4107d04f0cc83
#
_entry.id   7e18fc88a8457d1886d4107d04f0cc83
#
_cell.length_a   1.000
_cell.length_b   1.000
_cell.length_c   1.000
_cell.angle_alpha   90.00
_cell.angle_beta   90.00
_cell.angle_gamma   90.00
#
_symmetry.space_group_name_H-M   'P 1'
#
loop_
_entity.id
_entity.type
_entity.pdbx_description
1 polymer ?
#
loop_
_entity_poly.entity_id
_entity_poly.type
_entity_poly.pdbx_seq_one_letter_code
_entity_poly.pdbx_strand_id
1 'polypeptide(L)'
;MTTMHEPPFPPPEPRRSSGPDNGTAQRNDRQGNWSSGAPGGGSDGGHGHDPGHGHGSGPGSGSGHGHGHSHSHGPAAPVSRHLRKVIAAVLIPFAAAVVVGLAVLWPGGAPAHERTGVGFDRQTQQATVTKVVELSCKEVGAGGVPPTGDTSTPSGSSAVREESGTCKKATIRVDTGKDKGRTFTEVVQPDQSRQLSEGQEVVVAYEPSAPKDLQYAVTDVNRRVPLSVLAGIFAVAVVLVGRLRGVMALVSLAISFLLLNFFILPAILQGSNPLVVAVVGASAIMLIALYLCHGPSARTSVAVLGTLISLLLIGVLGSVFIDWAALTGNTDDNTGLIHGLYPSIDMSGLLLAGIIIGSLGVLDDVTVTQTSAVWELHEANPTMGWRGLYRAGIRIGRDHIASVVNTLVLAYAGAALPLLLLFSIAQSGVGTVANSELVAEEIVRTLVGSIGLVASVPVTTALAALVVSADRPEPGRAPAPAGAQPAVAGTAPAMGRGTRGGRGRRRKR
;
A
#
# COMPACT_ATOMS: atom_id res chain seq x y z
N MET A 1 56.80 -0.67 32.11
CA MET A 1 56.91 -0.57 33.55
C MET A 1 56.25 0.73 33.97
N THR A 2 55.08 0.60 34.50
CA THR A 2 54.45 1.40 35.57
C THR A 2 52.96 1.08 35.53
N THR A 3 52.59 0.14 36.36
CA THR A 3 51.21 -0.31 36.63
C THR A 3 50.51 0.73 37.49
N MET A 4 49.40 1.31 37.00
CA MET A 4 48.49 2.08 37.86
C MET A 4 47.40 1.15 38.34
N HIS A 5 47.33 0.97 39.67
CA HIS A 5 46.27 0.33 40.42
C HIS A 5 45.09 1.24 40.55
N GLU A 6 43.93 0.81 40.14
CA GLU A 6 42.62 1.41 40.44
C GLU A 6 42.13 0.89 41.80
N PRO A 7 41.52 1.71 42.69
CA PRO A 7 41.01 1.29 43.99
C PRO A 7 39.59 0.67 43.88
N PRO A 8 39.23 -0.24 44.79
CA PRO A 8 37.99 -0.99 44.77
C PRO A 8 36.77 -0.15 45.27
N PHE A 9 35.60 -0.40 44.68
CA PHE A 9 34.32 0.19 45.03
C PHE A 9 33.89 -0.18 46.46
N PRO A 10 33.19 0.74 47.17
CA PRO A 10 32.61 0.48 48.49
C PRO A 10 31.30 -0.35 48.37
N PRO A 11 30.97 -1.14 49.43
CA PRO A 11 29.74 -1.98 49.43
C PRO A 11 28.46 -1.16 49.67
N PRO A 12 27.29 -1.66 49.23
CA PRO A 12 26.01 -0.96 49.40
C PRO A 12 25.47 -0.99 50.81
N GLU A 13 24.92 0.12 51.27
CA GLU A 13 24.25 0.27 52.59
C GLU A 13 22.93 -0.52 52.71
N PRO A 14 22.60 -1.02 53.93
CA PRO A 14 21.37 -1.78 54.12
C PRO A 14 20.12 -0.90 54.26
N ARG A 15 19.05 -1.27 53.57
CA ARG A 15 17.73 -0.64 53.67
C ARG A 15 17.15 -0.82 55.08
N ARG A 16 16.76 0.28 55.70
CA ARG A 16 15.96 0.33 56.91
C ARG A 16 14.50 -0.04 56.59
N SER A 17 14.00 -1.03 57.30
CA SER A 17 12.58 -1.38 57.42
C SER A 17 11.87 -0.38 58.36
N SER A 18 10.80 0.26 57.92
CA SER A 18 9.82 0.94 58.80
C SER A 18 8.50 0.21 58.67
N GLY A 19 8.04 -0.30 59.81
CA GLY A 19 6.81 -1.03 60.02
C GLY A 19 5.57 -0.13 60.06
N PRO A 20 4.39 -0.73 60.29
CA PRO A 20 3.12 -0.13 59.90
C PRO A 20 2.49 0.76 61.00
N ASP A 21 1.85 1.82 60.56
CA ASP A 21 0.97 2.61 61.42
C ASP A 21 -0.49 2.47 61.02
N ASN A 22 -1.29 2.09 62.03
CA ASN A 22 -2.73 1.97 62.04
C ASN A 22 -3.39 3.37 62.15
N GLY A 23 -4.43 3.62 61.37
CA GLY A 23 -5.25 4.84 61.52
C GLY A 23 -6.58 4.73 60.78
N THR A 24 -7.53 4.20 61.48
CA THR A 24 -9.01 4.25 61.42
C THR A 24 -9.71 5.33 60.60
N ALA A 25 -10.69 4.84 59.79
CA ALA A 25 -12.07 5.32 59.58
C ALA A 25 -12.36 6.67 58.93
N GLN A 26 -13.02 6.65 57.78
CA GLN A 26 -14.43 7.08 57.68
C GLN A 26 -15.06 6.72 56.33
N ARG A 27 -16.22 6.08 56.44
CA ARG A 27 -17.21 5.82 55.39
C ARG A 27 -17.67 7.11 54.72
N ASN A 28 -17.91 7.08 53.43
CA ASN A 28 -19.09 7.71 52.86
C ASN A 28 -19.52 6.98 51.56
N ASP A 29 -20.66 6.33 51.72
CA ASP A 29 -21.48 5.75 50.70
C ASP A 29 -21.98 6.82 49.72
N ARG A 30 -21.86 6.60 48.41
CA ARG A 30 -22.86 7.01 47.44
C ARG A 30 -22.92 5.96 46.31
N GLN A 31 -23.87 5.08 46.48
CA GLN A 31 -24.47 4.25 45.45
C GLN A 31 -25.09 5.14 44.36
N GLY A 32 -24.75 4.90 43.13
CA GLY A 32 -25.43 5.35 41.91
C GLY A 32 -25.73 4.18 41.03
N ASN A 33 -26.89 3.59 41.30
CA ASN A 33 -27.49 2.48 40.56
C ASN A 33 -27.93 2.92 39.15
N TRP A 34 -27.50 2.22 38.12
CA TRP A 34 -28.16 2.25 36.82
C TRP A 34 -28.49 0.84 36.41
N SER A 35 -29.77 0.49 36.67
CA SER A 35 -30.41 -0.73 36.27
C SER A 35 -30.79 -0.71 34.79
N SER A 36 -30.54 -1.83 34.15
CA SER A 36 -31.07 -2.34 32.88
C SER A 36 -32.59 -2.30 32.80
N GLY A 37 -33.14 -1.90 31.68
CA GLY A 37 -34.55 -2.06 31.32
C GLY A 37 -34.65 -2.38 29.81
N ALA A 38 -35.01 -3.62 29.52
CA ALA A 38 -35.43 -4.06 28.18
C ALA A 38 -36.97 -4.01 28.07
N PRO A 39 -37.55 -4.07 26.86
CA PRO A 39 -38.86 -3.57 26.51
C PRO A 39 -39.97 -4.62 26.58
N GLY A 40 -41.17 -4.17 26.87
CA GLY A 40 -42.41 -4.95 26.77
C GLY A 40 -43.42 -4.25 25.87
N GLY A 41 -44.10 -5.02 25.03
CA GLY A 41 -45.01 -4.63 24.00
C GLY A 41 -46.44 -4.26 24.50
N GLY A 42 -47.33 -3.99 23.52
CA GLY A 42 -48.77 -3.84 23.63
C GLY A 42 -49.28 -2.75 22.72
N SER A 43 -49.77 -3.04 21.60
CA SER A 43 -51.15 -3.21 21.00
C SER A 43 -52.08 -2.02 21.18
N ASP A 44 -52.75 -1.71 20.05
CA ASP A 44 -54.13 -1.34 19.81
C ASP A 44 -54.55 0.12 19.59
N GLY A 45 -55.37 0.25 18.51
CA GLY A 45 -56.43 1.25 18.25
C GLY A 45 -56.05 2.27 17.17
N GLY A 46 -56.47 2.26 15.93
CA GLY A 46 -57.77 2.01 15.32
C GLY A 46 -58.53 3.32 15.12
N HIS A 47 -58.76 3.71 13.87
CA HIS A 47 -59.75 4.59 13.24
C HIS A 47 -59.14 5.35 12.11
N GLY A 48 -59.42 5.17 10.80
CA GLY A 48 -60.67 5.01 10.08
C GLY A 48 -61.19 6.37 9.63
N HIS A 49 -61.00 6.72 8.36
CA HIS A 49 -61.99 7.41 7.52
C HIS A 49 -61.37 7.72 6.11
N ASP A 50 -61.90 6.97 5.17
CA ASP A 50 -62.09 7.37 3.76
C ASP A 50 -63.51 8.06 3.70
N PRO A 51 -63.98 8.71 2.62
CA PRO A 51 -63.65 8.70 1.21
C PRO A 51 -63.85 10.06 0.50
N GLY A 52 -63.50 10.10 -0.80
CA GLY A 52 -64.34 10.96 -1.65
C GLY A 52 -63.69 11.64 -2.86
N HIS A 53 -63.86 10.98 -4.02
CA HIS A 53 -64.25 11.55 -5.33
C HIS A 53 -63.42 12.61 -6.04
N GLY A 54 -63.12 12.32 -7.30
CA GLY A 54 -62.95 13.31 -8.32
C GLY A 54 -62.26 12.87 -9.60
N HIS A 55 -63.07 12.42 -10.56
CA HIS A 55 -62.69 12.17 -11.96
C HIS A 55 -62.16 13.42 -12.66
N GLY A 56 -61.11 13.23 -13.48
CA GLY A 56 -60.65 14.24 -14.42
C GLY A 56 -59.71 13.69 -15.48
N SER A 57 -60.31 13.14 -16.55
CA SER A 57 -59.62 12.72 -17.77
C SER A 57 -59.20 13.94 -18.58
N GLY A 58 -57.88 14.05 -18.90
CA GLY A 58 -57.37 14.97 -19.90
C GLY A 58 -56.04 14.43 -20.48
N PRO A 59 -55.94 14.22 -21.82
CA PRO A 59 -54.68 13.76 -22.41
C PRO A 59 -53.72 14.93 -22.62
N GLY A 60 -52.78 15.07 -21.74
CA GLY A 60 -51.64 15.97 -21.88
C GLY A 60 -50.41 15.22 -22.39
N SER A 61 -50.05 15.44 -23.64
CA SER A 61 -48.76 15.04 -24.22
C SER A 61 -47.63 15.75 -23.50
N GLY A 62 -47.10 15.14 -22.45
CA GLY A 62 -45.91 15.55 -21.75
C GLY A 62 -44.69 14.85 -22.32
N SER A 63 -43.91 15.53 -23.14
CA SER A 63 -42.58 15.14 -23.53
C SER A 63 -41.72 14.98 -22.25
N GLY A 64 -41.54 13.73 -21.82
CA GLY A 64 -40.65 13.38 -20.75
C GLY A 64 -39.21 13.73 -21.14
N HIS A 65 -38.68 14.82 -20.60
CA HIS A 65 -37.26 15.10 -20.60
C HIS A 65 -36.63 14.14 -19.59
N GLY A 66 -36.23 12.98 -20.07
CA GLY A 66 -35.34 12.09 -19.36
C GLY A 66 -33.99 12.79 -19.21
N HIS A 67 -33.73 13.41 -18.07
CA HIS A 67 -32.38 13.82 -17.66
C HIS A 67 -31.56 12.55 -17.40
N GLY A 68 -31.12 11.89 -18.47
CA GLY A 68 -30.05 10.92 -18.42
C GLY A 68 -28.76 11.67 -18.10
N HIS A 69 -28.35 11.70 -16.85
CA HIS A 69 -26.99 12.10 -16.47
C HIS A 69 -26.02 11.06 -17.00
N SER A 70 -25.71 11.10 -18.30
CA SER A 70 -24.55 10.44 -18.85
C SER A 70 -23.35 11.24 -18.41
N HIS A 71 -22.67 10.81 -17.36
CA HIS A 71 -21.33 11.25 -17.02
C HIS A 71 -20.39 10.79 -18.15
N SER A 72 -20.32 11.57 -19.22
CA SER A 72 -19.31 11.39 -20.25
C SER A 72 -18.00 11.93 -19.67
N HIS A 73 -17.13 11.04 -19.20
CA HIS A 73 -15.74 11.36 -18.93
C HIS A 73 -15.03 11.63 -20.27
N GLY A 74 -15.36 12.75 -20.90
CA GLY A 74 -14.61 13.28 -22.01
C GLY A 74 -13.20 13.69 -21.57
N PRO A 75 -12.22 13.79 -22.48
CA PRO A 75 -10.93 14.34 -22.15
C PRO A 75 -11.12 15.75 -21.59
N ALA A 76 -10.46 16.04 -20.45
CA ALA A 76 -10.52 17.35 -19.78
C ALA A 76 -10.30 18.49 -20.80
N ALA A 77 -11.10 19.55 -20.70
CA ALA A 77 -11.02 20.69 -21.61
C ALA A 77 -9.57 21.21 -21.71
N PRO A 78 -9.08 21.54 -22.90
CA PRO A 78 -7.71 21.98 -23.09
C PRO A 78 -7.50 23.36 -22.45
N VAL A 79 -6.65 23.40 -21.42
CA VAL A 79 -6.20 24.63 -20.72
C VAL A 79 -5.44 25.57 -21.65
N SER A 80 -5.43 26.88 -21.31
CA SER A 80 -4.76 27.93 -22.07
C SER A 80 -3.29 27.64 -22.35
N ARG A 81 -2.77 28.14 -23.48
CA ARG A 81 -1.36 27.94 -23.87
C ARG A 81 -0.39 28.50 -22.83
N HIS A 82 -0.75 29.59 -22.16
CA HIS A 82 0.10 30.19 -21.11
C HIS A 82 0.24 29.26 -19.92
N LEU A 83 -0.86 28.72 -19.44
CA LEU A 83 -0.88 27.82 -18.29
C LEU A 83 -0.12 26.51 -18.56
N ARG A 84 -0.25 25.96 -19.78
CA ARG A 84 0.57 24.80 -20.19
C ARG A 84 2.06 25.10 -20.15
N LYS A 85 2.49 26.32 -20.57
CA LYS A 85 3.89 26.73 -20.50
C LYS A 85 4.38 26.84 -19.07
N VAL A 86 3.57 27.38 -18.16
CA VAL A 86 3.93 27.47 -16.72
C VAL A 86 4.08 26.09 -16.11
N ILE A 87 3.11 25.20 -16.31
CA ILE A 87 3.17 23.82 -15.84
C ILE A 87 4.40 23.10 -16.41
N ALA A 88 4.64 23.22 -17.72
CA ALA A 88 5.78 22.63 -18.39
C ALA A 88 7.12 23.18 -17.88
N ALA A 89 7.19 24.48 -17.58
CA ALA A 89 8.39 25.13 -17.04
C ALA A 89 8.80 24.58 -15.66
N VAL A 90 7.87 24.02 -14.89
CA VAL A 90 8.15 23.37 -13.61
C VAL A 90 8.41 21.87 -13.78
N LEU A 91 7.55 21.18 -14.54
CA LEU A 91 7.61 19.72 -14.65
C LEU A 91 8.74 19.21 -15.55
N ILE A 92 9.10 19.94 -16.61
CA ILE A 92 10.19 19.52 -17.51
C ILE A 92 11.54 19.48 -16.78
N PRO A 93 11.97 20.56 -16.07
CA PRO A 93 13.20 20.51 -15.29
C PRO A 93 13.17 19.43 -14.21
N PHE A 94 12.03 19.24 -13.56
CA PHE A 94 11.87 18.17 -12.57
C PHE A 94 12.01 16.77 -13.21
N ALA A 95 11.31 16.48 -14.29
CA ALA A 95 11.45 15.21 -14.99
C ALA A 95 12.90 15.00 -15.51
N ALA A 96 13.53 16.06 -16.00
CA ALA A 96 14.94 16.01 -16.38
C ALA A 96 15.85 15.68 -15.18
N ALA A 97 15.61 16.29 -14.03
CA ALA A 97 16.35 16.00 -12.79
C ALA A 97 16.16 14.52 -12.35
N VAL A 98 14.95 13.99 -12.46
CA VAL A 98 14.66 12.56 -12.18
C VAL A 98 15.41 11.65 -13.16
N VAL A 99 15.42 11.95 -14.45
CA VAL A 99 16.16 11.17 -15.47
C VAL A 99 17.67 11.24 -15.20
N VAL A 100 18.21 12.41 -14.88
CA VAL A 100 19.62 12.56 -14.51
C VAL A 100 19.92 11.79 -13.23
N GLY A 101 19.05 11.88 -12.21
CA GLY A 101 19.17 11.12 -10.97
C GLY A 101 19.18 9.62 -11.20
N LEU A 102 18.26 9.10 -12.05
CA LEU A 102 18.27 7.71 -12.48
C LEU A 102 19.59 7.32 -13.18
N ALA A 103 20.09 8.15 -14.06
CA ALA A 103 21.33 7.87 -14.79
C ALA A 103 22.57 7.89 -13.88
N VAL A 104 22.65 8.84 -12.95
CA VAL A 104 23.79 9.00 -12.04
C VAL A 104 23.82 7.92 -10.97
N LEU A 105 22.63 7.56 -10.44
CA LEU A 105 22.48 6.54 -9.39
C LEU A 105 22.24 5.15 -9.95
N TRP A 106 22.25 4.98 -11.29
CA TRP A 106 21.99 3.68 -11.89
C TRP A 106 23.07 2.68 -11.48
N PRO A 107 22.69 1.56 -10.85
CA PRO A 107 23.66 0.58 -10.40
C PRO A 107 24.43 -0.03 -11.60
N GLY A 108 25.74 -0.04 -11.53
CA GLY A 108 26.62 -0.58 -12.58
C GLY A 108 26.64 -2.10 -12.71
N GLY A 109 25.73 -2.79 -12.05
CA GLY A 109 25.60 -4.24 -11.95
C GLY A 109 25.26 -4.66 -10.54
N ALA A 110 24.82 -5.91 -10.33
CA ALA A 110 24.66 -6.43 -8.96
C ALA A 110 26.04 -6.45 -8.27
N PRO A 111 26.14 -6.05 -6.99
CA PRO A 111 27.37 -6.21 -6.23
C PRO A 111 27.79 -7.67 -6.28
N ALA A 112 29.07 -7.95 -6.46
CA ALA A 112 29.60 -9.30 -6.43
C ALA A 112 29.23 -9.89 -5.05
N HIS A 113 28.38 -10.91 -5.07
CA HIS A 113 28.06 -11.64 -3.85
C HIS A 113 29.25 -12.51 -3.49
N GLU A 114 30.07 -12.08 -2.55
CA GLU A 114 30.86 -13.02 -1.78
C GLU A 114 29.88 -13.91 -1.04
N ARG A 115 30.10 -15.22 -1.02
CA ARG A 115 29.22 -16.16 -0.31
C ARG A 115 29.16 -15.76 1.15
N THR A 116 27.99 -15.28 1.56
CA THR A 116 27.81 -14.69 2.89
C THR A 116 27.81 -15.70 4.02
N GLY A 117 27.81 -17.01 3.70
CA GLY A 117 27.72 -18.09 4.69
C GLY A 117 26.35 -18.22 5.38
N VAL A 118 25.46 -17.26 5.17
CA VAL A 118 24.12 -17.19 5.80
C VAL A 118 23.08 -18.07 5.08
N GLY A 119 23.48 -18.71 3.99
CA GLY A 119 22.64 -19.70 3.30
C GLY A 119 21.72 -19.18 2.20
N PHE A 120 21.61 -17.85 1.98
CA PHE A 120 20.80 -17.26 0.92
C PHE A 120 21.40 -17.47 -0.49
N ASP A 121 22.68 -17.75 -0.58
CA ASP A 121 23.46 -17.94 -1.81
C ASP A 121 23.62 -19.42 -2.19
N ARG A 122 22.97 -20.35 -1.46
CA ARG A 122 22.98 -21.78 -1.80
C ARG A 122 22.23 -22.01 -3.11
N GLN A 123 22.77 -22.93 -3.91
CA GLN A 123 22.08 -23.37 -5.12
C GLN A 123 20.77 -24.04 -4.74
N THR A 124 19.64 -23.46 -5.19
CA THR A 124 18.32 -24.04 -4.95
C THR A 124 17.90 -24.91 -6.12
N GLN A 125 17.27 -26.03 -5.83
CA GLN A 125 16.72 -26.97 -6.80
C GLN A 125 15.24 -27.25 -6.47
N GLN A 126 14.50 -27.75 -7.46
CA GLN A 126 13.12 -28.18 -7.25
C GLN A 126 13.12 -29.67 -6.94
N ALA A 127 12.25 -30.06 -6.03
CA ALA A 127 12.07 -31.45 -5.61
C ALA A 127 10.59 -31.71 -5.31
N THR A 128 10.21 -32.99 -5.31
CA THR A 128 8.85 -33.42 -4.98
C THR A 128 8.88 -34.40 -3.81
N VAL A 129 7.99 -34.21 -2.87
CA VAL A 129 7.76 -35.16 -1.76
C VAL A 129 7.06 -36.39 -2.32
N THR A 130 7.74 -37.54 -2.32
CA THR A 130 7.20 -38.78 -2.91
C THR A 130 6.47 -39.64 -1.90
N LYS A 131 6.86 -39.58 -0.63
CA LYS A 131 6.27 -40.40 0.44
C LYS A 131 6.42 -39.69 1.78
N VAL A 132 5.41 -39.79 2.62
CA VAL A 132 5.46 -39.31 4.02
C VAL A 132 5.05 -40.47 4.91
N VAL A 133 5.87 -40.83 5.89
CA VAL A 133 5.62 -41.89 6.88
C VAL A 133 5.61 -41.25 8.26
N GLU A 134 4.58 -41.52 9.01
CA GLU A 134 4.50 -41.11 10.40
C GLU A 134 5.23 -42.13 11.27
N LEU A 135 6.17 -41.68 12.10
CA LEU A 135 6.99 -42.47 12.98
C LEU A 135 7.05 -41.81 14.36
N SER A 136 7.33 -42.60 15.39
CA SER A 136 7.63 -42.01 16.71
C SER A 136 8.90 -41.16 16.63
N CYS A 137 8.87 -39.93 17.17
CA CYS A 137 10.06 -39.06 17.19
C CYS A 137 11.25 -39.72 17.90
N LYS A 138 11.01 -40.66 18.82
CA LYS A 138 12.03 -41.46 19.49
C LYS A 138 12.76 -42.42 18.54
N GLU A 139 12.08 -42.99 17.55
CA GLU A 139 12.66 -43.95 16.58
C GLU A 139 13.54 -43.25 15.53
N VAL A 140 13.32 -41.96 15.29
CA VAL A 140 14.01 -41.22 14.23
C VAL A 140 15.25 -40.48 14.75
N GLY A 141 15.55 -40.60 16.05
CA GLY A 141 16.72 -39.96 16.67
C GLY A 141 16.65 -38.43 16.65
N ALA A 142 15.44 -37.86 16.52
CA ALA A 142 15.21 -36.43 16.47
C ALA A 142 15.50 -35.66 17.78
N GLY A 143 16.03 -36.36 18.79
CA GLY A 143 16.43 -35.82 20.09
C GLY A 143 17.87 -35.34 20.22
N GLY A 144 18.67 -35.41 19.16
CA GLY A 144 20.09 -35.04 19.19
C GLY A 144 20.38 -33.80 18.37
N VAL A 145 20.32 -32.62 18.98
CA VAL A 145 21.09 -31.48 18.49
C VAL A 145 22.56 -31.82 18.63
N PRO A 146 23.39 -31.78 17.56
CA PRO A 146 24.82 -31.93 17.73
C PRO A 146 25.30 -30.78 18.62
N PRO A 147 26.12 -31.04 19.64
CA PRO A 147 26.68 -29.97 20.44
C PRO A 147 27.66 -29.20 19.57
N THR A 148 27.26 -28.02 19.10
CA THR A 148 28.21 -26.99 18.71
C THR A 148 28.93 -26.61 19.99
N GLY A 149 30.22 -26.98 20.03
CA GLY A 149 31.07 -26.71 21.19
C GLY A 149 31.14 -25.21 21.47
N ASP A 150 30.66 -24.88 22.62
CA ASP A 150 31.28 -23.86 23.48
C ASP A 150 30.84 -24.15 24.91
N THR A 151 31.85 -24.50 25.69
CA THR A 151 31.78 -24.74 27.12
C THR A 151 31.60 -23.44 27.87
N SER A 152 30.40 -23.16 28.30
CA SER A 152 30.16 -22.38 29.52
C SER A 152 28.76 -22.70 30.05
N THR A 153 28.77 -23.51 31.09
CA THR A 153 27.61 -23.90 31.89
C THR A 153 26.96 -22.70 32.57
N PRO A 154 25.65 -22.61 32.53
CA PRO A 154 24.93 -22.43 33.78
C PRO A 154 23.91 -23.55 34.01
N SER A 155 24.00 -24.13 35.17
CA SER A 155 23.01 -25.02 35.77
C SER A 155 21.64 -24.32 35.81
N GLY A 156 20.79 -24.65 34.86
CA GLY A 156 19.36 -24.39 34.88
C GLY A 156 18.72 -25.65 34.32
N SER A 157 17.96 -26.36 35.15
CA SER A 157 17.20 -27.53 34.81
C SER A 157 16.22 -27.26 33.68
N SER A 158 16.71 -27.35 32.44
CA SER A 158 15.85 -27.52 31.27
C SER A 158 15.29 -28.92 31.37
N ALA A 159 14.08 -29.05 31.86
CA ALA A 159 13.29 -30.25 31.74
C ALA A 159 13.30 -30.64 30.26
N VAL A 160 14.00 -31.74 29.93
CA VAL A 160 13.88 -32.40 28.64
C VAL A 160 12.39 -32.75 28.55
N ARG A 161 11.65 -31.95 27.80
CA ARG A 161 10.27 -32.29 27.42
C ARG A 161 10.41 -33.59 26.64
N GLU A 162 10.01 -34.70 27.25
CA GLU A 162 9.84 -35.96 26.56
C GLU A 162 8.75 -35.73 25.49
N GLU A 163 9.17 -35.36 24.29
CA GLU A 163 8.27 -35.23 23.14
C GLU A 163 7.84 -36.62 22.70
N SER A 164 6.75 -37.10 23.30
CA SER A 164 5.98 -38.25 22.83
C SER A 164 5.14 -37.84 21.63
N GLY A 165 5.76 -37.22 20.61
CA GLY A 165 5.10 -36.75 19.39
C GLY A 165 5.29 -37.68 18.21
N THR A 166 4.41 -37.61 17.23
CA THR A 166 4.53 -38.29 15.94
C THR A 166 5.31 -37.40 14.97
N CYS A 167 6.54 -37.82 14.63
CA CYS A 167 7.34 -37.16 13.58
C CYS A 167 6.98 -37.72 12.21
N LYS A 168 7.17 -36.89 11.17
CA LYS A 168 6.97 -37.28 9.77
C LYS A 168 8.31 -37.44 9.08
N LYS A 169 8.59 -38.62 8.54
CA LYS A 169 9.74 -38.86 7.66
C LYS A 169 9.29 -38.72 6.22
N ALA A 170 9.70 -37.61 5.58
CA ALA A 170 9.43 -37.34 4.19
C ALA A 170 10.56 -37.88 3.30
N THR A 171 10.22 -38.63 2.28
CA THR A 171 11.13 -39.01 1.18
C THR A 171 10.93 -38.05 0.04
N ILE A 172 11.99 -37.39 -0.40
CA ILE A 172 11.94 -36.27 -1.35
C ILE A 172 12.82 -36.64 -2.53
N ARG A 173 12.29 -36.45 -3.74
CA ARG A 173 12.99 -36.67 -5.00
C ARG A 173 13.38 -35.34 -5.62
N VAL A 174 14.64 -35.19 -5.96
CA VAL A 174 15.17 -34.01 -6.66
C VAL A 174 14.72 -34.06 -8.13
N ASP A 175 14.07 -33.00 -8.62
CA ASP A 175 13.51 -32.92 -9.97
C ASP A 175 14.37 -32.11 -10.94
N THR A 176 15.28 -31.27 -10.43
CA THR A 176 16.16 -30.41 -11.26
C THR A 176 17.61 -30.54 -10.83
N GLY A 177 18.54 -30.05 -11.66
CA GLY A 177 19.97 -30.06 -11.38
C GLY A 177 20.70 -31.32 -11.79
N LYS A 178 21.96 -31.45 -11.34
CA LYS A 178 22.87 -32.56 -11.74
C LYS A 178 22.41 -33.93 -11.20
N ASP A 179 21.78 -33.91 -10.02
CA ASP A 179 21.35 -35.13 -9.31
C ASP A 179 19.85 -35.39 -9.47
N LYS A 180 19.27 -35.03 -10.61
CA LYS A 180 17.86 -35.29 -10.92
C LYS A 180 17.53 -36.77 -10.76
N GLY A 181 16.45 -37.05 -9.99
CA GLY A 181 16.01 -38.41 -9.67
C GLY A 181 16.58 -38.96 -8.36
N ARG A 182 17.58 -38.32 -7.77
CA ARG A 182 18.10 -38.69 -6.44
C ARG A 182 17.03 -38.45 -5.38
N THR A 183 16.95 -39.36 -4.41
CA THR A 183 16.06 -39.25 -3.25
C THR A 183 16.88 -39.05 -1.98
N PHE A 184 16.32 -38.23 -1.08
CA PHE A 184 16.82 -38.03 0.27
C PHE A 184 15.66 -38.02 1.24
N THR A 185 15.95 -38.10 2.53
CA THR A 185 14.91 -38.11 3.57
C THR A 185 15.10 -36.93 4.51
N GLU A 186 14.00 -36.30 4.89
CA GLU A 186 13.96 -35.25 5.90
C GLU A 186 12.95 -35.61 6.99
N VAL A 187 13.30 -35.31 8.23
CA VAL A 187 12.44 -35.55 9.39
C VAL A 187 11.80 -34.22 9.77
N VAL A 188 10.49 -34.20 9.78
CA VAL A 188 9.69 -33.04 10.16
C VAL A 188 9.09 -33.28 11.53
N GLN A 189 9.40 -32.42 12.50
CA GLN A 189 8.85 -32.50 13.85
C GLN A 189 7.41 -31.93 13.88
N PRO A 190 6.57 -32.38 14.83
CA PRO A 190 5.17 -31.94 14.87
C PRO A 190 5.00 -30.45 15.17
N ASP A 191 5.94 -29.82 15.84
CA ASP A 191 5.98 -28.41 16.20
C ASP A 191 6.57 -27.52 15.09
N GLN A 192 7.17 -28.11 14.05
CA GLN A 192 7.64 -27.32 12.91
C GLN A 192 6.48 -26.69 12.16
N SER A 193 6.57 -25.40 11.91
CA SER A 193 5.56 -24.62 11.16
C SER A 193 5.36 -25.14 9.74
N ARG A 194 6.39 -25.76 9.15
CA ARG A 194 6.35 -26.34 7.82
C ARG A 194 6.12 -27.85 7.91
N GLN A 195 4.90 -28.28 7.59
CA GLN A 195 4.54 -29.68 7.45
C GLN A 195 4.61 -30.08 5.98
N LEU A 196 5.19 -31.25 5.69
CA LEU A 196 5.29 -31.79 4.33
C LEU A 196 4.18 -32.80 4.06
N SER A 197 3.67 -32.79 2.82
CA SER A 197 2.62 -33.72 2.34
C SER A 197 3.06 -34.42 1.05
N GLU A 198 2.55 -35.64 0.82
CA GLU A 198 2.85 -36.38 -0.41
C GLU A 198 2.38 -35.62 -1.66
N GLY A 199 3.17 -35.64 -2.71
CA GLY A 199 2.93 -34.91 -3.95
C GLY A 199 3.26 -33.41 -3.91
N GLN A 200 3.70 -32.88 -2.76
CA GLN A 200 4.03 -31.48 -2.60
C GLN A 200 5.35 -31.15 -3.27
N GLU A 201 5.36 -30.09 -4.10
CA GLU A 201 6.56 -29.52 -4.66
C GLU A 201 7.27 -28.65 -3.63
N VAL A 202 8.59 -28.84 -3.48
CA VAL A 202 9.44 -28.14 -2.53
C VAL A 202 10.68 -27.57 -3.20
N VAL A 203 11.26 -26.56 -2.57
CA VAL A 203 12.55 -25.98 -2.92
C VAL A 203 13.58 -26.53 -1.96
N VAL A 204 14.67 -27.07 -2.49
CA VAL A 204 15.75 -27.65 -1.70
C VAL A 204 17.05 -26.87 -1.95
N ALA A 205 17.80 -26.63 -0.88
CA ALA A 205 19.16 -26.11 -0.96
C ALA A 205 20.12 -27.28 -1.23
N TYR A 206 21.11 -27.04 -2.07
CA TYR A 206 22.17 -27.98 -2.40
C TYR A 206 23.51 -27.46 -1.90
N GLU A 207 24.17 -28.22 -1.03
CA GLU A 207 25.50 -27.92 -0.50
C GLU A 207 26.49 -29.02 -0.94
N PRO A 208 27.27 -28.77 -2.01
CA PRO A 208 28.16 -29.78 -2.57
C PRO A 208 29.29 -30.23 -1.64
N SER A 209 29.69 -29.40 -0.67
CA SER A 209 30.75 -29.66 0.30
C SER A 209 30.30 -30.54 1.47
N ALA A 210 28.96 -30.69 1.68
CA ALA A 210 28.41 -31.51 2.74
C ALA A 210 28.53 -33.03 2.46
N PRO A 211 28.54 -33.88 3.49
CA PRO A 211 28.40 -35.32 3.32
C PRO A 211 27.16 -35.67 2.48
N LYS A 212 27.24 -36.75 1.68
CA LYS A 212 26.20 -37.11 0.70
C LYS A 212 24.78 -37.11 1.26
N ASP A 213 24.59 -37.47 2.51
CA ASP A 213 23.28 -37.56 3.16
C ASP A 213 22.74 -36.21 3.64
N LEU A 214 23.62 -35.19 3.74
CA LEU A 214 23.31 -33.83 4.20
C LEU A 214 23.42 -32.76 3.09
N GLN A 215 23.65 -33.21 1.84
CA GLN A 215 23.80 -32.29 0.70
C GLN A 215 22.51 -31.57 0.34
N TYR A 216 21.35 -32.10 0.69
CA TYR A 216 20.04 -31.56 0.40
C TYR A 216 19.27 -31.28 1.68
N ALA A 217 18.67 -30.09 1.77
CA ALA A 217 17.76 -29.72 2.82
C ALA A 217 16.58 -28.95 2.22
N VAL A 218 15.37 -29.21 2.70
CA VAL A 218 14.18 -28.47 2.28
C VAL A 218 14.22 -27.07 2.87
N THR A 219 14.30 -26.05 2.03
CA THR A 219 14.28 -24.65 2.45
C THR A 219 12.88 -24.06 2.40
N ASP A 220 12.08 -24.45 1.42
CA ASP A 220 10.72 -23.89 1.30
C ASP A 220 9.80 -24.81 0.46
N VAL A 221 8.52 -24.45 0.42
CA VAL A 221 7.47 -25.05 -0.42
C VAL A 221 7.34 -24.25 -1.71
N ASN A 222 7.18 -24.93 -2.83
CA ASN A 222 6.95 -24.26 -4.11
C ASN A 222 5.51 -23.68 -4.18
N ARG A 223 5.39 -22.36 -4.09
CA ARG A 223 4.12 -21.65 -4.15
C ARG A 223 3.84 -20.97 -5.50
N ARG A 224 4.63 -21.33 -6.54
CA ARG A 224 4.52 -20.64 -7.86
C ARG A 224 3.13 -20.75 -8.45
N VAL A 225 2.54 -21.95 -8.45
CA VAL A 225 1.22 -22.17 -9.04
C VAL A 225 0.13 -21.39 -8.32
N PRO A 226 -0.10 -21.54 -7.00
CA PRO A 226 -1.15 -20.79 -6.32
C PRO A 226 -0.95 -19.26 -6.40
N LEU A 227 0.29 -18.78 -6.33
CA LEU A 227 0.56 -17.34 -6.45
C LEU A 227 0.32 -16.82 -7.88
N SER A 228 0.69 -17.58 -8.92
CA SER A 228 0.41 -17.18 -10.30
C SER A 228 -1.08 -17.20 -10.62
N VAL A 229 -1.84 -18.16 -10.08
CA VAL A 229 -3.30 -18.19 -10.23
C VAL A 229 -3.93 -16.98 -9.55
N LEU A 230 -3.51 -16.64 -8.32
CA LEU A 230 -4.00 -15.46 -7.62
C LEU A 230 -3.67 -14.17 -8.38
N ALA A 231 -2.43 -14.04 -8.87
CA ALA A 231 -2.03 -12.91 -9.70
C ALA A 231 -2.84 -12.81 -11.01
N GLY A 232 -3.13 -13.97 -11.63
CA GLY A 232 -4.01 -14.05 -12.81
C GLY A 232 -5.43 -13.58 -12.51
N ILE A 233 -6.03 -14.04 -11.41
CA ILE A 233 -7.37 -13.61 -10.97
C ILE A 233 -7.38 -12.09 -10.71
N PHE A 234 -6.37 -11.56 -10.02
CA PHE A 234 -6.23 -10.13 -9.80
C PHE A 234 -6.14 -9.35 -11.12
N ALA A 235 -5.28 -9.79 -12.04
CA ALA A 235 -5.12 -9.12 -13.33
C ALA A 235 -6.42 -9.13 -14.15
N VAL A 236 -7.13 -10.27 -14.19
CA VAL A 236 -8.43 -10.39 -14.86
C VAL A 236 -9.45 -9.44 -14.24
N ALA A 237 -9.56 -9.39 -12.90
CA ALA A 237 -10.48 -8.49 -12.22
C ALA A 237 -10.20 -7.02 -12.55
N VAL A 238 -8.92 -6.61 -12.52
CA VAL A 238 -8.51 -5.24 -12.87
C VAL A 238 -8.84 -4.90 -14.32
N VAL A 239 -8.61 -5.82 -15.26
CA VAL A 239 -8.90 -5.59 -16.68
C VAL A 239 -10.41 -5.57 -16.95
N LEU A 240 -11.18 -6.45 -16.33
CA LEU A 240 -12.64 -6.51 -16.52
C LEU A 240 -13.31 -5.22 -16.04
N VAL A 241 -12.92 -4.71 -14.88
CA VAL A 241 -13.50 -3.49 -14.29
C VAL A 241 -12.88 -2.24 -14.94
N GLY A 242 -11.55 -2.18 -15.01
CA GLY A 242 -10.81 -0.99 -15.46
C GLY A 242 -10.67 -0.86 -16.98
N ARG A 243 -10.97 -1.94 -17.74
CA ARG A 243 -10.82 -1.99 -19.22
C ARG A 243 -9.39 -1.56 -19.61
N LEU A 244 -9.24 -0.68 -20.60
CA LEU A 244 -7.93 -0.17 -21.05
C LEU A 244 -7.16 0.55 -19.94
N ARG A 245 -7.83 1.28 -19.04
CA ARG A 245 -7.19 1.90 -17.89
C ARG A 245 -6.66 0.86 -16.92
N GLY A 246 -7.38 -0.24 -16.73
CA GLY A 246 -6.92 -1.38 -15.94
C GLY A 246 -5.64 -2.02 -16.51
N VAL A 247 -5.57 -2.18 -17.85
CA VAL A 247 -4.34 -2.65 -18.51
C VAL A 247 -3.18 -1.69 -18.25
N MET A 248 -3.39 -0.37 -18.40
CA MET A 248 -2.35 0.62 -18.13
C MET A 248 -1.91 0.63 -16.67
N ALA A 249 -2.83 0.41 -15.73
CA ALA A 249 -2.49 0.26 -14.30
C ALA A 249 -1.61 -0.98 -14.04
N LEU A 250 -1.90 -2.12 -14.68
CA LEU A 250 -1.06 -3.32 -14.56
C LEU A 250 0.33 -3.11 -15.18
N VAL A 251 0.41 -2.43 -16.33
CA VAL A 251 1.69 -2.06 -16.95
C VAL A 251 2.48 -1.12 -16.04
N SER A 252 1.82 -0.12 -15.47
CA SER A 252 2.44 0.80 -14.51
C SER A 252 2.95 0.06 -13.28
N LEU A 253 2.17 -0.86 -12.72
CA LEU A 253 2.56 -1.70 -11.60
C LEU A 253 3.80 -2.54 -11.94
N ALA A 254 3.82 -3.16 -13.13
CA ALA A 254 4.98 -3.93 -13.59
C ALA A 254 6.24 -3.05 -13.72
N ILE A 255 6.12 -1.84 -14.27
CA ILE A 255 7.24 -0.88 -14.37
C ILE A 255 7.71 -0.45 -12.98
N SER A 256 6.79 -0.21 -12.04
CA SER A 256 7.13 0.12 -10.64
C SER A 256 7.94 -1.00 -9.98
N PHE A 257 7.55 -2.26 -10.18
CA PHE A 257 8.30 -3.41 -9.70
C PHE A 257 9.68 -3.55 -10.38
N LEU A 258 9.77 -3.26 -11.66
CA LEU A 258 11.06 -3.25 -12.37
C LEU A 258 11.99 -2.16 -11.83
N LEU A 259 11.49 -0.94 -11.60
CA LEU A 259 12.27 0.13 -10.98
C LEU A 259 12.71 -0.23 -9.56
N LEU A 260 11.83 -0.86 -8.78
CA LEU A 260 12.19 -1.33 -7.44
C LEU A 260 13.33 -2.35 -7.50
N ASN A 261 13.21 -3.39 -8.35
CA ASN A 261 14.16 -4.51 -8.41
C ASN A 261 15.46 -4.19 -9.13
N PHE A 262 15.44 -3.36 -10.18
CA PHE A 262 16.61 -3.10 -11.02
C PHE A 262 17.28 -1.76 -10.75
N PHE A 263 16.61 -0.85 -10.06
CA PHE A 263 17.18 0.45 -9.70
C PHE A 263 17.30 0.63 -8.20
N ILE A 264 16.16 0.64 -7.46
CA ILE A 264 16.15 1.05 -6.04
C ILE A 264 16.97 0.08 -5.19
N LEU A 265 16.63 -1.21 -5.20
CA LEU A 265 17.31 -2.20 -4.37
C LEU A 265 18.81 -2.33 -4.70
N PRO A 266 19.22 -2.46 -5.99
CA PRO A 266 20.64 -2.57 -6.31
C PRO A 266 21.43 -1.30 -6.02
N ALA A 267 20.86 -0.09 -6.21
CA ALA A 267 21.54 1.16 -5.89
C ALA A 267 21.81 1.30 -4.39
N ILE A 268 20.86 0.91 -3.54
CA ILE A 268 21.04 0.88 -2.09
C ILE A 268 22.13 -0.14 -1.70
N LEU A 269 22.10 -1.35 -2.26
CA LEU A 269 23.09 -2.40 -2.01
C LEU A 269 24.51 -2.00 -2.43
N GLN A 270 24.66 -1.11 -3.43
CA GLN A 270 25.94 -0.54 -3.84
C GLN A 270 26.41 0.61 -2.95
N GLY A 271 25.71 0.90 -1.84
CA GLY A 271 26.07 1.93 -0.88
C GLY A 271 25.62 3.35 -1.25
N SER A 272 24.74 3.50 -2.25
CA SER A 272 24.10 4.80 -2.50
C SER A 272 23.17 5.16 -1.34
N ASN A 273 23.07 6.45 -1.03
CA ASN A 273 22.23 6.93 0.07
C ASN A 273 20.75 6.51 -0.16
N PRO A 274 20.14 5.73 0.76
CA PRO A 274 18.80 5.17 0.57
C PRO A 274 17.73 6.24 0.37
N LEU A 275 17.81 7.38 1.07
CA LEU A 275 16.88 8.50 0.93
C LEU A 275 16.90 9.08 -0.50
N VAL A 276 18.10 9.35 -1.03
CA VAL A 276 18.24 9.94 -2.38
C VAL A 276 17.72 8.95 -3.44
N VAL A 277 18.06 7.68 -3.32
CA VAL A 277 17.58 6.61 -4.21
C VAL A 277 16.06 6.51 -4.15
N ALA A 278 15.47 6.54 -2.94
CA ALA A 278 14.02 6.47 -2.76
C ALA A 278 13.31 7.69 -3.36
N VAL A 279 13.82 8.90 -3.17
CA VAL A 279 13.23 10.13 -3.74
C VAL A 279 13.26 10.09 -5.27
N VAL A 280 14.39 9.72 -5.87
CA VAL A 280 14.50 9.60 -7.33
C VAL A 280 13.62 8.47 -7.86
N GLY A 281 13.66 7.29 -7.22
CA GLY A 281 12.86 6.13 -7.61
C GLY A 281 11.36 6.36 -7.47
N ALA A 282 10.91 6.88 -6.32
CA ALA A 282 9.51 7.22 -6.09
C ALA A 282 9.00 8.28 -7.07
N SER A 283 9.82 9.30 -7.37
CA SER A 283 9.50 10.33 -8.37
C SER A 283 9.36 9.74 -9.77
N ALA A 284 10.24 8.82 -10.15
CA ALA A 284 10.18 8.11 -11.43
C ALA A 284 8.93 7.23 -11.53
N ILE A 285 8.65 6.44 -10.49
CA ILE A 285 7.45 5.60 -10.41
C ILE A 285 6.20 6.46 -10.56
N MET A 286 6.09 7.54 -9.78
CA MET A 286 4.95 8.46 -9.82
C MET A 286 4.76 9.10 -11.20
N LEU A 287 5.83 9.64 -11.81
CA LEU A 287 5.72 10.24 -13.15
C LEU A 287 5.19 9.24 -14.16
N ILE A 288 5.77 8.03 -14.19
CA ILE A 288 5.37 6.99 -15.12
C ILE A 288 3.94 6.54 -14.83
N ALA A 289 3.59 6.25 -13.58
CA ALA A 289 2.28 5.76 -13.19
C ALA A 289 1.17 6.74 -13.54
N LEU A 290 1.31 8.01 -13.10
CA LEU A 290 0.27 9.02 -13.32
C LEU A 290 0.08 9.33 -14.80
N TYR A 291 1.14 9.52 -15.57
CA TYR A 291 0.98 9.83 -17.00
C TYR A 291 0.54 8.62 -17.82
N LEU A 292 0.93 7.41 -17.45
CA LEU A 292 0.50 6.19 -18.14
C LEU A 292 -0.99 5.89 -17.89
N CYS A 293 -1.45 6.02 -16.65
CA CYS A 293 -2.83 5.70 -16.27
C CYS A 293 -3.82 6.80 -16.63
N HIS A 294 -3.42 8.07 -16.52
CA HIS A 294 -4.33 9.21 -16.66
C HIS A 294 -4.06 10.09 -17.90
N GLY A 295 -2.98 9.78 -18.64
CA GLY A 295 -2.57 10.52 -19.83
C GLY A 295 -1.95 11.90 -19.54
N PRO A 296 -1.30 12.51 -20.55
CA PRO A 296 -0.67 13.83 -20.44
C PRO A 296 -1.74 14.93 -20.50
N SER A 297 -2.18 15.40 -19.33
CA SER A 297 -3.16 16.48 -19.18
C SER A 297 -2.72 17.49 -18.12
N ALA A 298 -3.28 18.70 -18.13
CA ALA A 298 -3.03 19.67 -17.06
C ALA A 298 -3.52 19.15 -15.71
N ARG A 299 -4.61 18.39 -15.70
CA ARG A 299 -5.15 17.73 -14.51
C ARG A 299 -4.13 16.76 -13.93
N THR A 300 -3.60 15.85 -14.74
CA THR A 300 -2.56 14.90 -14.31
C THR A 300 -1.30 15.62 -13.83
N SER A 301 -0.89 16.68 -14.53
CA SER A 301 0.28 17.48 -14.16
C SER A 301 0.14 18.19 -12.81
N VAL A 302 -1.06 18.64 -12.46
CA VAL A 302 -1.35 19.23 -11.15
C VAL A 302 -1.36 18.14 -10.06
N ALA A 303 -1.89 16.95 -10.36
CA ALA A 303 -1.79 15.81 -9.44
C ALA A 303 -0.33 15.47 -9.15
N VAL A 304 0.52 15.38 -10.19
CA VAL A 304 1.98 15.16 -10.06
C VAL A 304 2.62 16.20 -9.14
N LEU A 305 2.33 17.49 -9.32
CA LEU A 305 2.86 18.56 -8.45
C LEU A 305 2.36 18.40 -7.01
N GLY A 306 1.08 18.07 -6.82
CA GLY A 306 0.52 17.81 -5.49
C GLY A 306 1.20 16.64 -4.78
N THR A 307 1.40 15.52 -5.49
CA THR A 307 2.12 14.35 -4.97
C THR A 307 3.56 14.68 -4.60
N LEU A 308 4.27 15.43 -5.44
CA LEU A 308 5.65 15.84 -5.16
C LEU A 308 5.79 16.68 -3.89
N ILE A 309 4.92 17.69 -3.73
CA ILE A 309 4.93 18.52 -2.52
C ILE A 309 4.63 17.67 -1.30
N SER A 310 3.72 16.72 -1.40
CA SER A 310 3.35 15.82 -0.31
C SER A 310 4.46 14.82 0.02
N LEU A 311 5.16 14.28 -0.98
CA LEU A 311 6.35 13.44 -0.78
C LEU A 311 7.49 14.20 -0.11
N LEU A 312 7.71 15.45 -0.52
CA LEU A 312 8.70 16.31 0.14
C LEU A 312 8.35 16.53 1.61
N LEU A 313 7.07 16.81 1.90
CA LEU A 313 6.58 16.97 3.27
C LEU A 313 6.79 15.68 4.09
N ILE A 314 6.46 14.52 3.52
CA ILE A 314 6.69 13.21 4.16
C ILE A 314 8.19 12.98 4.43
N GLY A 315 9.05 13.27 3.44
CA GLY A 315 10.49 13.14 3.59
C GLY A 315 11.06 14.01 4.70
N VAL A 316 10.67 15.29 4.74
CA VAL A 316 11.10 16.22 5.80
C VAL A 316 10.54 15.80 7.16
N LEU A 317 9.25 15.50 7.25
CA LEU A 317 8.60 15.09 8.49
C LEU A 317 9.20 13.77 9.01
N GLY A 318 9.36 12.79 8.12
CA GLY A 318 9.96 11.50 8.45
C GLY A 318 11.39 11.65 8.97
N SER A 319 12.24 12.42 8.29
CA SER A 319 13.60 12.69 8.74
C SER A 319 13.62 13.32 10.14
N VAL A 320 12.83 14.38 10.36
CA VAL A 320 12.76 15.04 11.66
C VAL A 320 12.33 14.09 12.79
N PHE A 321 11.30 13.24 12.55
CA PHE A 321 10.79 12.34 13.59
C PHE A 321 11.67 11.11 13.79
N ILE A 322 12.32 10.58 12.76
CA ILE A 322 13.32 9.51 12.89
C ILE A 322 14.49 9.98 13.74
N ASP A 323 15.04 11.16 13.46
CA ASP A 323 16.15 11.74 14.22
C ASP A 323 15.73 12.09 15.66
N TRP A 324 14.54 12.71 15.84
CA TRP A 324 14.09 13.12 17.17
C TRP A 324 13.75 11.93 18.07
N ALA A 325 13.15 10.88 17.50
CA ALA A 325 12.83 9.65 18.23
C ALA A 325 14.04 8.70 18.33
N ALA A 326 15.21 9.08 17.79
CA ALA A 326 16.43 8.27 17.77
C ALA A 326 16.20 6.86 17.21
N LEU A 327 15.43 6.74 16.12
CA LEU A 327 15.16 5.47 15.47
C LEU A 327 16.37 5.05 14.63
N THR A 328 16.84 3.84 14.87
CA THR A 328 18.03 3.31 14.18
C THR A 328 17.68 2.62 12.86
N GLY A 329 16.45 2.15 12.69
CA GLY A 329 16.04 1.34 11.54
C GLY A 329 16.58 -0.09 11.56
N ASN A 330 17.17 -0.51 12.69
CA ASN A 330 17.76 -1.84 12.84
C ASN A 330 17.10 -2.60 13.99
N THR A 331 15.84 -2.93 13.84
CA THR A 331 15.00 -3.40 14.95
C THR A 331 14.58 -4.85 14.83
N ASP A 332 14.76 -5.50 13.68
CA ASP A 332 14.39 -6.90 13.46
C ASP A 332 15.56 -7.74 12.91
N ASP A 333 15.39 -9.05 12.89
CA ASP A 333 16.40 -10.00 12.42
C ASP A 333 16.80 -9.75 10.95
N ASN A 334 15.89 -9.27 10.10
CA ASN A 334 16.17 -9.01 8.70
C ASN A 334 17.02 -7.76 8.53
N THR A 335 16.67 -6.67 9.23
CA THR A 335 17.43 -5.42 9.22
C THR A 335 18.79 -5.61 9.89
N GLY A 336 18.87 -6.39 10.97
CA GLY A 336 20.13 -6.77 11.61
C GLY A 336 21.05 -7.58 10.70
N LEU A 337 20.48 -8.51 9.92
CA LEU A 337 21.22 -9.27 8.93
C LEU A 337 21.74 -8.38 7.79
N ILE A 338 20.89 -7.48 7.26
CA ILE A 338 21.31 -6.53 6.22
C ILE A 338 22.46 -5.65 6.73
N HIS A 339 22.36 -5.12 7.95
CA HIS A 339 23.40 -4.31 8.54
C HIS A 339 24.70 -5.12 8.77
N GLY A 340 24.58 -6.38 9.18
CA GLY A 340 25.74 -7.28 9.35
C GLY A 340 26.46 -7.58 8.04
N LEU A 341 25.72 -7.76 6.94
CA LEU A 341 26.27 -8.05 5.61
C LEU A 341 26.77 -6.79 4.88
N TYR A 342 26.09 -5.67 5.08
CA TYR A 342 26.37 -4.39 4.42
C TYR A 342 26.38 -3.24 5.44
N PRO A 343 27.44 -3.12 6.27
CA PRO A 343 27.51 -2.12 7.33
C PRO A 343 27.53 -0.66 6.83
N SER A 344 27.79 -0.47 5.54
CA SER A 344 27.78 0.86 4.89
C SER A 344 26.38 1.41 4.59
N ILE A 345 25.33 0.56 4.69
CA ILE A 345 23.96 1.01 4.45
C ILE A 345 23.46 1.79 5.68
N ASP A 346 23.01 3.00 5.44
CA ASP A 346 22.32 3.83 6.43
C ASP A 346 20.91 3.25 6.69
N MET A 347 20.74 2.60 7.86
CA MET A 347 19.50 1.91 8.20
C MET A 347 18.36 2.88 8.52
N SER A 348 18.65 4.03 9.13
CA SER A 348 17.66 5.09 9.37
C SER A 348 17.19 5.71 8.06
N GLY A 349 18.11 5.92 7.11
CA GLY A 349 17.78 6.31 5.74
C GLY A 349 16.97 5.25 4.99
N LEU A 350 17.20 3.96 5.24
CA LEU A 350 16.41 2.86 4.68
C LEU A 350 14.98 2.86 5.23
N LEU A 351 14.81 3.10 6.53
CA LEU A 351 13.50 3.28 7.16
C LEU A 351 12.73 4.43 6.49
N LEU A 352 13.37 5.59 6.32
CA LEU A 352 12.78 6.76 5.67
C LEU A 352 12.44 6.48 4.20
N ALA A 353 13.30 5.77 3.48
CA ALA A 353 13.04 5.32 2.11
C ALA A 353 11.78 4.45 2.02
N GLY A 354 11.61 3.53 2.98
CA GLY A 354 10.42 2.70 3.11
C GLY A 354 9.14 3.51 3.35
N ILE A 355 9.20 4.56 4.19
CA ILE A 355 8.08 5.48 4.44
C ILE A 355 7.68 6.22 3.15
N ILE A 356 8.65 6.76 2.40
CA ILE A 356 8.42 7.50 1.16
C ILE A 356 7.78 6.60 0.10
N ILE A 357 8.36 5.42 -0.15
CA ILE A 357 7.86 4.49 -1.17
C ILE A 357 6.48 3.94 -0.78
N GLY A 358 6.30 3.58 0.49
CA GLY A 358 5.03 3.04 1.00
C GLY A 358 3.87 4.05 0.94
N SER A 359 4.17 5.34 1.14
CA SER A 359 3.16 6.40 1.07
C SER A 359 2.75 6.77 -0.36
N LEU A 360 3.58 6.47 -1.36
CA LEU A 360 3.39 6.91 -2.74
C LEU A 360 2.05 6.42 -3.33
N GLY A 361 1.73 5.14 -3.17
CA GLY A 361 0.53 4.56 -3.79
C GLY A 361 -0.77 5.19 -3.29
N VAL A 362 -0.84 5.55 -2.01
CA VAL A 362 -2.02 6.20 -1.42
C VAL A 362 -2.08 7.69 -1.80
N LEU A 363 -0.93 8.36 -1.88
CA LEU A 363 -0.85 9.76 -2.31
C LEU A 363 -1.33 9.96 -3.74
N ASP A 364 -0.95 9.06 -4.65
CA ASP A 364 -1.37 9.13 -6.06
C ASP A 364 -2.89 9.08 -6.20
N ASP A 365 -3.56 8.19 -5.49
CA ASP A 365 -5.02 8.06 -5.51
C ASP A 365 -5.71 9.33 -5.00
N VAL A 366 -5.27 9.86 -3.87
CA VAL A 366 -5.84 11.07 -3.24
C VAL A 366 -5.62 12.30 -4.13
N THR A 367 -4.42 12.50 -4.66
CA THR A 367 -4.10 13.69 -5.46
C THR A 367 -4.83 13.69 -6.81
N VAL A 368 -4.96 12.54 -7.45
CA VAL A 368 -5.72 12.38 -8.70
C VAL A 368 -7.22 12.59 -8.46
N THR A 369 -7.77 11.97 -7.43
CA THR A 369 -9.20 12.11 -7.09
C THR A 369 -9.53 13.54 -6.72
N GLN A 370 -8.71 14.20 -5.90
CA GLN A 370 -8.90 15.57 -5.47
C GLN A 370 -8.80 16.58 -6.64
N THR A 371 -7.80 16.37 -7.51
CA THR A 371 -7.65 17.17 -8.72
C THR A 371 -8.87 17.01 -9.62
N SER A 372 -9.33 15.78 -9.81
CA SER A 372 -10.51 15.47 -10.62
C SER A 372 -11.75 16.17 -10.09
N ALA A 373 -11.99 16.12 -8.77
CA ALA A 373 -13.13 16.76 -8.14
C ALA A 373 -13.15 18.27 -8.37
N VAL A 374 -12.00 18.96 -8.32
CA VAL A 374 -11.91 20.39 -8.59
C VAL A 374 -12.21 20.72 -10.06
N TRP A 375 -11.73 19.89 -11.00
CA TRP A 375 -12.04 20.06 -12.43
C TRP A 375 -13.53 19.89 -12.71
N GLU A 376 -14.17 18.85 -12.17
CA GLU A 376 -15.62 18.60 -12.28
C GLU A 376 -16.45 19.79 -11.70
N LEU A 377 -16.04 20.31 -10.53
CA LEU A 377 -16.67 21.49 -9.93
C LEU A 377 -16.59 22.73 -10.84
N HIS A 378 -15.45 22.93 -11.50
CA HIS A 378 -15.27 24.04 -12.43
C HIS A 378 -16.10 23.87 -13.72
N GLU A 379 -16.14 22.67 -14.27
CA GLU A 379 -16.97 22.34 -15.45
C GLU A 379 -18.45 22.53 -15.14
N ALA A 380 -18.89 22.16 -13.93
CA ALA A 380 -20.28 22.39 -13.49
C ALA A 380 -20.61 23.88 -13.27
N ASN A 381 -19.65 24.69 -12.84
CA ASN A 381 -19.81 26.12 -12.65
C ASN A 381 -18.54 26.91 -13.00
N PRO A 382 -18.37 27.28 -14.29
CA PRO A 382 -17.18 28.00 -14.76
C PRO A 382 -17.01 29.41 -14.17
N THR A 383 -18.07 29.99 -13.58
CA THR A 383 -18.01 31.32 -12.95
C THR A 383 -17.48 31.32 -11.54
N MET A 384 -17.32 30.10 -10.94
CA MET A 384 -16.82 29.94 -9.58
C MET A 384 -15.35 30.32 -9.50
N GLY A 385 -15.02 31.34 -8.69
CA GLY A 385 -13.62 31.73 -8.46
C GLY A 385 -12.84 30.71 -7.64
N TRP A 386 -11.50 30.84 -7.65
CA TRP A 386 -10.58 29.89 -7.00
C TRP A 386 -10.90 29.60 -5.52
N ARG A 387 -11.34 30.63 -4.75
CA ARG A 387 -11.72 30.45 -3.33
C ARG A 387 -12.99 29.62 -3.17
N GLY A 388 -13.93 29.76 -4.11
CA GLY A 388 -15.16 28.95 -4.12
C GLY A 388 -14.84 27.49 -4.44
N LEU A 389 -14.03 27.24 -5.48
CA LEU A 389 -13.55 25.92 -5.88
C LEU A 389 -12.76 25.24 -4.76
N TYR A 390 -11.84 25.98 -4.12
CA TYR A 390 -11.07 25.47 -3.00
C TYR A 390 -11.98 25.03 -1.83
N ARG A 391 -12.93 25.87 -1.40
CA ARG A 391 -13.86 25.53 -0.31
C ARG A 391 -14.74 24.33 -0.65
N ALA A 392 -15.21 24.25 -1.90
CA ALA A 392 -16.02 23.11 -2.35
C ALA A 392 -15.19 21.83 -2.45
N GLY A 393 -13.98 21.90 -3.01
CA GLY A 393 -13.06 20.79 -3.11
C GLY A 393 -12.61 20.25 -1.73
N ILE A 394 -12.32 21.13 -0.77
CA ILE A 394 -11.98 20.73 0.60
C ILE A 394 -13.15 20.02 1.31
N ARG A 395 -14.40 20.38 1.03
CA ARG A 395 -15.55 19.65 1.59
C ARG A 395 -15.57 18.20 1.13
N ILE A 396 -15.40 17.98 -0.17
CA ILE A 396 -15.31 16.64 -0.75
C ILE A 396 -14.09 15.90 -0.16
N GLY A 397 -12.94 16.59 -0.08
CA GLY A 397 -11.71 15.99 0.44
C GLY A 397 -11.79 15.56 1.90
N ARG A 398 -12.56 16.27 2.75
CA ARG A 398 -12.73 15.87 4.17
C ARG A 398 -13.39 14.51 4.34
N ASP A 399 -14.43 14.24 3.55
CA ASP A 399 -15.11 12.95 3.61
C ASP A 399 -14.16 11.83 3.15
N HIS A 400 -13.34 12.11 2.14
CA HIS A 400 -12.35 11.19 1.63
C HIS A 400 -11.21 10.94 2.64
N ILE A 401 -10.67 11.99 3.29
CA ILE A 401 -9.64 11.87 4.33
C ILE A 401 -10.06 10.89 5.44
N ALA A 402 -11.29 11.01 5.96
CA ALA A 402 -11.76 10.18 7.06
C ALA A 402 -11.69 8.68 6.71
N SER A 403 -12.08 8.31 5.49
CA SER A 403 -12.01 6.94 5.00
C SER A 403 -10.57 6.46 4.78
N VAL A 404 -9.75 7.27 4.11
CA VAL A 404 -8.39 6.85 3.72
C VAL A 404 -7.45 6.75 4.92
N VAL A 405 -7.53 7.67 5.87
CA VAL A 405 -6.73 7.60 7.11
C VAL A 405 -7.06 6.33 7.89
N ASN A 406 -8.36 6.01 8.06
CA ASN A 406 -8.76 4.78 8.73
C ASN A 406 -8.23 3.54 8.00
N THR A 407 -8.33 3.51 6.66
CA THR A 407 -7.81 2.40 5.84
C THR A 407 -6.30 2.24 6.00
N LEU A 408 -5.55 3.34 5.98
CA LEU A 408 -4.09 3.30 6.12
C LEU A 408 -3.67 2.80 7.50
N VAL A 409 -4.26 3.36 8.57
CA VAL A 409 -3.97 2.93 9.94
C VAL A 409 -4.29 1.45 10.16
N LEU A 410 -5.46 0.98 9.67
CA LEU A 410 -5.84 -0.43 9.79
C LEU A 410 -4.95 -1.36 8.95
N ALA A 411 -4.48 -0.92 7.78
CA ALA A 411 -3.56 -1.70 6.96
C ALA A 411 -2.22 -1.92 7.67
N TYR A 412 -1.64 -0.86 8.26
CA TYR A 412 -0.40 -0.97 9.03
C TYR A 412 -0.61 -1.76 10.34
N ALA A 413 -1.69 -1.49 11.07
CA ALA A 413 -2.01 -2.27 12.28
C ALA A 413 -2.22 -3.75 11.97
N GLY A 414 -2.86 -4.07 10.83
CA GLY A 414 -3.02 -5.45 10.35
C GLY A 414 -1.68 -6.13 10.02
N ALA A 415 -0.76 -5.42 9.39
CA ALA A 415 0.60 -5.92 9.13
C ALA A 415 1.41 -6.14 10.42
N ALA A 416 1.24 -5.26 11.41
CA ALA A 416 1.91 -5.35 12.71
C ALA A 416 1.16 -6.23 13.73
N LEU A 417 0.07 -6.91 13.35
CA LEU A 417 -0.76 -7.68 14.29
C LEU A 417 0.01 -8.76 15.07
N PRO A 418 0.93 -9.55 14.47
CA PRO A 418 1.73 -10.51 15.23
C PRO A 418 2.59 -9.86 16.31
N LEU A 419 3.16 -8.69 16.02
CA LEU A 419 3.95 -7.90 16.95
C LEU A 419 3.09 -7.41 18.13
N LEU A 420 1.92 -6.86 17.85
CA LEU A 420 0.97 -6.39 18.87
C LEU A 420 0.51 -7.54 19.76
N LEU A 421 0.29 -8.73 19.18
CA LEU A 421 -0.06 -9.94 19.94
C LEU A 421 1.08 -10.37 20.87
N LEU A 422 2.34 -10.34 20.41
CA LEU A 422 3.51 -10.66 21.21
C LEU A 422 3.59 -9.78 22.46
N PHE A 423 3.41 -8.48 22.32
CA PHE A 423 3.40 -7.55 23.44
C PHE A 423 2.19 -7.74 24.37
N SER A 424 1.05 -8.12 23.83
CA SER A 424 -0.13 -8.46 24.64
C SER A 424 0.12 -9.69 25.53
N ILE A 425 0.78 -10.72 24.99
CA ILE A 425 1.18 -11.92 25.74
C ILE A 425 2.21 -11.59 26.83
N ALA A 426 3.14 -10.68 26.52
CA ALA A 426 4.17 -10.23 27.48
C ALA A 426 3.62 -9.38 28.62
N GLN A 427 2.32 -9.04 28.62
CA GLN A 427 1.65 -8.19 29.62
C GLN A 427 2.37 -6.85 29.84
N SER A 428 3.05 -6.35 28.84
CA SER A 428 3.77 -5.09 28.89
C SER A 428 2.78 -3.92 28.87
N GLY A 429 3.06 -2.87 29.64
CA GLY A 429 2.25 -1.65 29.64
C GLY A 429 2.24 -0.99 28.26
N VAL A 430 1.09 -0.47 27.82
CA VAL A 430 0.92 0.15 26.50
C VAL A 430 1.98 1.22 26.22
N GLY A 431 2.34 2.04 27.24
CA GLY A 431 3.38 3.06 27.09
C GLY A 431 4.78 2.46 26.83
N THR A 432 5.10 1.36 27.50
CA THR A 432 6.39 0.65 27.28
C THR A 432 6.43 0.06 25.88
N VAL A 433 5.34 -0.56 25.43
CA VAL A 433 5.21 -1.14 24.09
C VAL A 433 5.34 -0.07 23.01
N ALA A 434 4.61 1.05 23.15
CA ALA A 434 4.64 2.13 22.18
C ALA A 434 6.03 2.83 22.10
N ASN A 435 6.81 2.76 23.20
CA ASN A 435 8.15 3.34 23.25
C ASN A 435 9.25 2.33 22.85
N SER A 436 8.91 1.05 22.61
CA SER A 436 9.88 0.13 22.02
C SER A 436 10.16 0.54 20.58
N GLU A 437 11.42 0.51 20.17
CA GLU A 437 11.85 1.02 18.87
C GLU A 437 11.10 0.34 17.71
N LEU A 438 10.93 -0.97 17.78
CA LEU A 438 10.20 -1.76 16.80
C LEU A 438 8.75 -1.27 16.57
N VAL A 439 8.04 -0.87 17.64
CA VAL A 439 6.69 -0.30 17.54
C VAL A 439 6.73 1.17 17.19
N ALA A 440 7.70 1.91 17.71
CA ALA A 440 7.88 3.33 17.41
C ALA A 440 8.14 3.58 15.92
N GLU A 441 8.90 2.73 15.25
CA GLU A 441 9.08 2.77 13.80
C GLU A 441 7.76 2.63 13.04
N GLU A 442 6.91 1.67 13.42
CA GLU A 442 5.59 1.49 12.79
C GLU A 442 4.65 2.66 13.08
N ILE A 443 4.71 3.23 14.28
CA ILE A 443 3.96 4.44 14.63
C ILE A 443 4.42 5.63 13.77
N VAL A 444 5.71 5.88 13.67
CA VAL A 444 6.25 6.97 12.86
C VAL A 444 5.90 6.76 11.39
N ARG A 445 6.09 5.56 10.85
CA ARG A 445 5.72 5.21 9.47
C ARG A 445 4.25 5.52 9.18
N THR A 446 3.37 5.07 10.06
CA THR A 446 1.91 5.25 9.92
C THR A 446 1.50 6.72 10.03
N LEU A 447 2.00 7.43 11.05
CA LEU A 447 1.59 8.81 11.32
C LEU A 447 2.18 9.78 10.30
N VAL A 448 3.46 9.65 9.95
CA VAL A 448 4.10 10.51 8.93
C VAL A 448 3.41 10.33 7.57
N GLY A 449 3.16 9.08 7.16
CA GLY A 449 2.42 8.80 5.94
C GLY A 449 1.01 9.38 5.98
N SER A 450 0.29 9.22 7.09
CA SER A 450 -1.07 9.76 7.26
C SER A 450 -1.11 11.29 7.28
N ILE A 451 -0.15 11.95 7.94
CA ILE A 451 -0.06 13.43 7.94
C ILE A 451 0.22 13.94 6.52
N GLY A 452 1.15 13.31 5.80
CA GLY A 452 1.43 13.65 4.41
C GLY A 452 0.20 13.51 3.51
N LEU A 453 -0.56 12.44 3.70
CA LEU A 453 -1.81 12.20 3.00
C LEU A 453 -2.87 13.27 3.31
N VAL A 454 -3.10 13.58 4.58
CA VAL A 454 -4.04 14.62 5.01
C VAL A 454 -3.63 15.98 4.44
N ALA A 455 -2.35 16.30 4.45
CA ALA A 455 -1.81 17.54 3.89
C ALA A 455 -1.89 17.59 2.35
N SER A 456 -1.89 16.45 1.67
CA SER A 456 -2.00 16.39 0.21
C SER A 456 -3.33 16.97 -0.29
N VAL A 457 -4.41 16.80 0.47
CA VAL A 457 -5.76 17.28 0.09
C VAL A 457 -5.82 18.80 -0.03
N PRO A 458 -5.49 19.61 0.98
CA PRO A 458 -5.50 21.06 0.84
C PRO A 458 -4.49 21.57 -0.19
N VAL A 459 -3.31 20.97 -0.27
CA VAL A 459 -2.26 21.35 -1.23
C VAL A 459 -2.74 21.13 -2.66
N THR A 460 -3.20 19.93 -2.98
CA THR A 460 -3.66 19.59 -4.34
C THR A 460 -4.91 20.35 -4.72
N THR A 461 -5.86 20.53 -3.77
CA THR A 461 -7.07 21.35 -4.01
C THR A 461 -6.71 22.79 -4.32
N ALA A 462 -5.75 23.37 -3.59
CA ALA A 462 -5.31 24.75 -3.84
C ALA A 462 -4.65 24.87 -5.22
N LEU A 463 -3.73 23.97 -5.55
CA LEU A 463 -3.08 23.94 -6.86
C LEU A 463 -4.11 23.79 -7.99
N ALA A 464 -5.01 22.83 -7.87
CA ALA A 464 -6.06 22.60 -8.87
C ALA A 464 -6.99 23.82 -9.03
N ALA A 465 -7.48 24.40 -7.92
CA ALA A 465 -8.34 25.57 -7.94
C ALA A 465 -7.65 26.80 -8.56
N LEU A 466 -6.37 27.02 -8.27
CA LEU A 466 -5.58 28.11 -8.84
C LEU A 466 -5.37 27.91 -10.35
N VAL A 467 -4.98 26.69 -10.75
CA VAL A 467 -4.71 26.37 -12.16
C VAL A 467 -5.97 26.50 -12.99
N VAL A 468 -7.09 25.93 -12.55
CA VAL A 468 -8.36 25.95 -13.29
C VAL A 468 -8.95 27.37 -13.36
N SER A 469 -8.88 28.13 -12.27
CA SER A 469 -9.40 29.51 -12.26
C SER A 469 -8.52 30.52 -13.02
N ALA A 470 -7.23 30.21 -13.23
CA ALA A 470 -6.35 31.03 -14.07
C ALA A 470 -6.60 30.82 -15.57
N ASP A 471 -7.34 29.79 -15.92
CA ASP A 471 -7.70 29.46 -17.30
C ASP A 471 -8.89 30.32 -17.76
N ARG A 472 -8.64 31.64 -17.92
CA ARG A 472 -9.65 32.53 -18.47
C ARG A 472 -9.87 32.23 -19.94
N PRO A 473 -11.13 32.09 -20.43
CA PRO A 473 -11.41 32.04 -21.85
C PRO A 473 -10.83 33.29 -22.52
N GLU A 474 -10.05 33.11 -23.56
CA GLU A 474 -9.57 34.23 -24.38
C GLU A 474 -10.80 35.08 -24.84
N PRO A 475 -10.85 36.43 -24.58
CA PRO A 475 -11.95 37.23 -25.03
C PRO A 475 -12.02 37.18 -26.57
N GLY A 476 -12.99 36.46 -27.11
CA GLY A 476 -13.19 36.32 -28.55
C GLY A 476 -13.45 34.90 -29.06
N ARG A 477 -13.25 33.87 -28.26
CA ARG A 477 -13.62 32.52 -28.66
C ARG A 477 -14.96 32.16 -27.99
N ALA A 478 -16.06 32.53 -28.67
CA ALA A 478 -17.37 32.03 -28.27
C ALA A 478 -17.34 30.51 -28.18
N PRO A 479 -17.94 29.88 -27.14
CA PRO A 479 -18.10 28.46 -27.11
C PRO A 479 -18.79 28.00 -28.40
N ALA A 480 -18.21 27.08 -29.14
CA ALA A 480 -18.90 26.44 -30.25
C ALA A 480 -20.22 25.87 -29.70
N PRO A 481 -21.37 26.19 -30.26
CA PRO A 481 -22.64 25.67 -29.76
C PRO A 481 -22.58 24.16 -29.79
N ALA A 482 -22.76 23.56 -28.61
CA ALA A 482 -22.90 22.13 -28.48
C ALA A 482 -24.15 21.72 -29.26
N GLY A 483 -23.97 21.16 -30.46
CA GLY A 483 -25.11 20.69 -31.26
C GLY A 483 -25.08 20.98 -32.76
N ALA A 484 -24.03 21.52 -33.34
CA ALA A 484 -23.92 21.56 -34.80
C ALA A 484 -23.54 20.15 -35.30
N GLN A 485 -24.53 19.30 -35.50
CA GLN A 485 -24.40 18.17 -36.39
C GLN A 485 -24.00 18.66 -37.77
N PRO A 486 -23.02 18.06 -38.46
CA PRO A 486 -22.73 18.42 -39.83
C PRO A 486 -24.00 18.13 -40.66
N ALA A 487 -24.55 19.17 -41.25
CA ALA A 487 -25.63 19.06 -42.23
C ALA A 487 -25.13 18.14 -43.34
N VAL A 488 -25.71 16.97 -43.44
CA VAL A 488 -25.55 16.08 -44.57
C VAL A 488 -26.07 16.86 -45.78
N ALA A 489 -25.17 17.25 -46.72
CA ALA A 489 -25.51 17.83 -47.97
C ALA A 489 -26.40 16.86 -48.77
N GLY A 490 -27.69 17.05 -48.66
CA GLY A 490 -28.67 16.36 -49.49
C GLY A 490 -28.49 16.79 -50.90
N THR A 491 -28.12 15.88 -51.77
CA THR A 491 -28.16 15.97 -53.22
C THR A 491 -29.58 16.37 -53.68
N ALA A 492 -29.71 17.52 -54.28
CA ALA A 492 -30.94 17.97 -54.94
C ALA A 492 -31.24 17.06 -56.15
N PRO A 493 -32.48 16.57 -56.31
CA PRO A 493 -32.88 15.97 -57.57
C PRO A 493 -33.31 17.05 -58.56
N ALA A 494 -32.93 16.85 -59.82
CA ALA A 494 -33.12 17.69 -60.97
C ALA A 494 -34.59 18.04 -61.25
N MET A 495 -34.80 19.26 -61.70
CA MET A 495 -36.06 19.78 -62.24
C MET A 495 -36.56 18.95 -63.45
N GLY A 496 -37.74 18.38 -63.29
CA GLY A 496 -38.61 17.94 -64.37
C GLY A 496 -39.66 18.98 -64.67
N ARG A 497 -39.59 19.60 -65.86
CA ARG A 497 -40.58 20.48 -66.49
C ARG A 497 -41.84 19.67 -66.84
N GLY A 498 -43.00 20.11 -66.39
CA GLY A 498 -44.31 19.54 -66.83
C GLY A 498 -45.49 20.44 -66.47
N THR A 499 -45.89 21.15 -67.37
CA THR A 499 -47.15 21.78 -67.84
C THR A 499 -48.47 21.52 -67.13
N ARG A 500 -49.16 22.62 -66.90
CA ARG A 500 -50.62 22.97 -67.10
C ARG A 500 -51.69 22.08 -66.51
N GLY A 501 -52.60 22.74 -65.81
CA GLY A 501 -54.04 22.47 -66.01
C GLY A 501 -54.88 22.37 -64.78
N GLY A 502 -55.70 23.38 -64.56
CA GLY A 502 -57.13 23.16 -64.40
C GLY A 502 -57.74 23.35 -63.01
N ARG A 503 -58.29 24.52 -62.78
CA ARG A 503 -59.68 24.80 -62.32
C ARG A 503 -60.34 23.81 -61.31
N GLY A 504 -60.84 24.36 -60.24
CA GLY A 504 -62.17 23.91 -59.85
C GLY A 504 -62.52 23.91 -58.36
N ARG A 505 -63.17 24.98 -57.94
CA ARG A 505 -64.40 25.06 -57.13
C ARG A 505 -64.50 24.32 -55.78
N ARG A 506 -64.62 25.13 -54.76
CA ARG A 506 -65.89 25.35 -53.96
C ARG A 506 -66.42 24.17 -53.12
N ARG A 507 -66.59 24.45 -51.88
CA ARG A 507 -67.77 24.46 -50.96
C ARG A 507 -67.58 23.58 -49.73
N LYS A 508 -67.64 24.25 -48.59
CA LYS A 508 -68.65 24.20 -47.53
C LYS A 508 -69.04 22.76 -47.01
N ARG A 509 -68.68 22.49 -45.84
CA ARG A 509 -69.53 22.62 -44.61
C ARG A 509 -68.64 22.44 -43.40
#